data_59d31de5bc5ddce0c3ee51ce7b403c30
#
_entry.id   59d31de5bc5ddce0c3ee51ce7b403c30
#
_cell.length_a   1.000
_cell.length_b   1.000
_cell.length_c   1.000
_cell.angle_alpha   90.00
_cell.angle_beta   90.00
_cell.angle_gamma   90.00
#
_symmetry.space_group_name_H-M   'P 1'
#
loop_
_entity.id
_entity.type
_entity.pdbx_description
1 polymer ?
#
loop_
_entity_poly.entity_id
_entity_poly.type
_entity_poly.pdbx_seq_one_letter_code
_entity_poly.pdbx_strand_id
1 'polypeptide(L)'
;MLSGIAQRRDCVPTMLIDALWRIALRAAYPLARIWWQVRRPRHEGALVAIHVGQALLLVKASYRDEWNFPGGSIHEGETPETAAQREMQEEIGMSSHALQPVGKVCGNWDGRRDKVHFFELHLDSLPELRLDNREIIAAKLVSLEELRGIALTPPVVAYIGKELCYE
;
A
#
# COMPACT_ATOMS: atom_id res chain seq x y z
N MET A 1 -1.10 -6.54 23.35
CA MET A 1 -1.67 -5.23 23.02
C MET A 1 -0.57 -4.38 22.42
N LEU A 2 -0.38 -4.38 21.09
CA LEU A 2 0.59 -3.54 20.37
C LEU A 2 -0.19 -2.73 19.32
N SER A 3 -1.08 -1.84 19.78
CA SER A 3 -1.74 -0.86 18.92
C SER A 3 -0.92 0.43 18.94
N GLY A 4 0.17 0.46 18.19
CA GLY A 4 0.98 1.65 17.95
C GLY A 4 0.49 2.36 16.70
N ILE A 5 -0.36 3.37 16.85
CA ILE A 5 -0.70 4.31 15.78
C ILE A 5 0.41 5.37 15.75
N ALA A 6 1.26 5.32 14.72
CA ALA A 6 2.21 6.41 14.47
C ALA A 6 1.44 7.60 13.89
N GLN A 7 1.37 8.70 14.63
CA GLN A 7 0.73 9.94 14.20
C GLN A 7 1.73 11.10 14.29
N ARG A 8 1.94 11.80 13.18
CA ARG A 8 2.82 12.98 13.11
C ARG A 8 2.16 14.19 13.77
N ARG A 9 2.94 15.02 14.49
CA ARG A 9 2.54 16.37 14.93
C ARG A 9 2.96 17.37 13.87
N ASP A 10 2.02 17.79 13.01
CA ASP A 10 2.29 18.75 11.94
C ASP A 10 1.77 20.15 12.30
N CYS A 11 2.43 21.20 11.75
CA CYS A 11 1.99 22.59 11.84
C CYS A 11 0.63 22.81 11.13
N VAL A 12 -0.19 23.67 11.68
CA VAL A 12 -1.59 23.97 11.23
C VAL A 12 -1.74 24.21 9.70
N PRO A 13 -0.83 24.88 8.98
CA PRO A 13 -0.97 25.09 7.53
C PRO A 13 -0.81 23.80 6.72
N THR A 14 0.02 22.86 7.14
CA THR A 14 0.20 21.57 6.48
C THR A 14 -1.05 20.71 6.60
N MET A 15 -1.72 20.73 7.76
CA MET A 15 -2.96 19.97 7.99
C MET A 15 -4.11 20.39 7.07
N LEU A 16 -4.25 21.68 6.75
CA LEU A 16 -5.29 22.15 5.82
C LEU A 16 -5.04 21.67 4.39
N ILE A 17 -3.79 21.74 3.93
CA ILE A 17 -3.40 21.27 2.59
C ILE A 17 -3.63 19.75 2.49
N ASP A 18 -3.22 19.00 3.49
CA ASP A 18 -3.39 17.55 3.53
C ASP A 18 -4.88 17.15 3.57
N ALA A 19 -5.71 17.93 4.30
CA ALA A 19 -7.16 17.73 4.30
C ALA A 19 -7.81 17.97 2.93
N LEU A 20 -7.38 19.03 2.22
CA LEU A 20 -7.86 19.32 0.86
C LEU A 20 -7.45 18.23 -0.12
N TRP A 21 -6.22 17.73 -0.05
CA TRP A 21 -5.75 16.60 -0.87
C TRP A 21 -6.58 15.34 -0.62
N ARG A 22 -6.87 15.01 0.64
CA ARG A 22 -7.73 13.86 0.99
C ARG A 22 -9.14 13.99 0.40
N ILE A 23 -9.73 15.19 0.46
CA ILE A 23 -11.04 15.44 -0.14
C ILE A 23 -10.96 15.27 -1.66
N ALA A 24 -9.93 15.82 -2.30
CA ALA A 24 -9.73 15.69 -3.74
C ALA A 24 -9.56 14.23 -4.17
N LEU A 25 -8.74 13.45 -3.46
CA LEU A 25 -8.54 12.02 -3.71
C LEU A 25 -9.84 11.22 -3.53
N ARG A 26 -10.60 11.50 -2.47
CA ARG A 26 -11.91 10.86 -2.25
C ARG A 26 -12.93 11.16 -3.33
N ALA A 27 -12.92 12.37 -3.87
CA ALA A 27 -13.82 12.75 -4.97
C ALA A 27 -13.36 12.18 -6.32
N ALA A 28 -12.06 12.16 -6.58
CA ALA A 28 -11.50 11.68 -7.84
C ALA A 28 -11.55 10.15 -7.96
N TYR A 29 -11.39 9.41 -6.87
CA TYR A 29 -11.32 7.95 -6.90
C TYR A 29 -12.55 7.25 -7.49
N PRO A 30 -13.81 7.57 -7.10
CA PRO A 30 -14.98 6.94 -7.71
C PRO A 30 -15.11 7.27 -9.20
N LEU A 31 -14.74 8.48 -9.64
CA LEU A 31 -14.72 8.85 -11.05
C LEU A 31 -13.68 8.04 -11.83
N ALA A 32 -12.48 7.88 -11.26
CA ALA A 32 -11.45 7.04 -11.84
C ALA A 32 -11.92 5.59 -11.98
N ARG A 33 -12.60 5.03 -10.96
CA ARG A 33 -13.16 3.66 -11.00
C ARG A 33 -14.18 3.49 -12.14
N ILE A 34 -15.08 4.45 -12.32
CA ILE A 34 -16.06 4.41 -13.43
C ILE A 34 -15.31 4.41 -14.78
N TRP A 35 -14.32 5.28 -14.93
CA TRP A 35 -13.52 5.34 -16.15
C TRP A 35 -12.76 4.02 -16.40
N TRP A 36 -12.17 3.41 -15.34
CA TRP A 36 -11.48 2.13 -15.44
C TRP A 36 -12.43 0.99 -15.84
N GLN A 37 -13.66 0.96 -15.34
CA GLN A 37 -14.67 -0.05 -15.74
C GLN A 37 -14.97 -0.01 -17.24
N VAL A 38 -14.96 1.19 -17.84
CA VAL A 38 -15.21 1.38 -19.27
C VAL A 38 -13.96 1.05 -20.10
N ARG A 39 -12.81 1.58 -19.72
CA ARG A 39 -11.58 1.50 -20.51
C ARG A 39 -10.74 0.26 -20.25
N ARG A 40 -10.91 -0.36 -19.08
CA ARG A 40 -10.17 -1.55 -18.63
C ARG A 40 -8.65 -1.43 -18.87
N PRO A 41 -8.00 -0.35 -18.43
CA PRO A 41 -6.58 -0.14 -18.68
C PRO A 41 -5.75 -1.24 -18.03
N ARG A 42 -4.59 -1.49 -18.61
CA ARG A 42 -3.55 -2.30 -17.95
C ARG A 42 -2.90 -1.43 -16.89
N HIS A 43 -2.67 -2.00 -15.74
CA HIS A 43 -1.99 -1.35 -14.63
C HIS A 43 -0.98 -2.31 -14.04
N GLU A 44 0.20 -1.83 -13.75
CA GLU A 44 1.27 -2.58 -13.10
C GLU A 44 1.66 -1.87 -11.81
N GLY A 45 1.76 -2.63 -10.73
CA GLY A 45 2.07 -2.10 -9.40
C GLY A 45 3.06 -2.97 -8.66
N ALA A 46 3.65 -2.42 -7.60
CA ALA A 46 4.56 -3.11 -6.70
C ALA A 46 4.14 -2.87 -5.24
N LEU A 47 4.01 -3.94 -4.46
CA LEU A 47 3.63 -3.92 -3.05
C LEU A 47 4.70 -4.60 -2.21
N VAL A 48 4.89 -4.11 -0.98
CA VAL A 48 5.87 -4.65 -0.04
C VAL A 48 5.19 -5.19 1.21
N ALA A 49 5.26 -6.50 1.42
CA ALA A 49 4.85 -7.15 2.66
C ALA A 49 5.97 -6.97 3.70
N ILE A 50 5.80 -6.00 4.61
CA ILE A 50 6.76 -5.73 5.67
C ILE A 50 6.39 -6.58 6.87
N HIS A 51 7.25 -7.55 7.19
CA HIS A 51 7.14 -8.43 8.34
C HIS A 51 7.93 -7.84 9.52
N VAL A 52 7.30 -7.75 10.68
CA VAL A 52 7.95 -7.43 11.96
C VAL A 52 7.64 -8.57 12.92
N GLY A 53 8.58 -9.50 13.06
CA GLY A 53 8.31 -10.77 13.73
C GLY A 53 7.21 -11.56 13.04
N GLN A 54 6.09 -11.79 13.75
CA GLN A 54 4.90 -12.51 13.22
C GLN A 54 3.80 -11.55 12.72
N ALA A 55 4.03 -10.25 12.72
CA ALA A 55 3.06 -9.26 12.31
C ALA A 55 3.40 -8.69 10.93
N LEU A 56 2.36 -8.25 10.19
CA LEU A 56 2.45 -7.55 8.92
C LEU A 56 2.09 -6.08 9.09
N LEU A 57 2.84 -5.21 8.44
CA LEU A 57 2.50 -3.79 8.38
C LEU A 57 1.45 -3.56 7.29
N LEU A 58 0.33 -2.99 7.69
CA LEU A 58 -0.72 -2.53 6.79
C LEU A 58 -0.80 -1.00 6.80
N VAL A 59 -1.11 -0.43 5.64
CA VAL A 59 -1.36 1.00 5.45
C VAL A 59 -2.80 1.26 5.01
N LYS A 60 -3.32 2.43 5.36
CA LYS A 60 -4.68 2.85 5.03
C LYS A 60 -4.64 4.07 4.11
N ALA A 61 -5.11 3.90 2.89
CA ALA A 61 -5.28 5.03 1.98
C ALA A 61 -6.49 5.89 2.39
N SER A 62 -6.41 7.20 2.16
CA SER A 62 -7.45 8.17 2.53
C SER A 62 -8.76 8.00 1.74
N TYR A 63 -8.71 7.36 0.59
CA TYR A 63 -9.82 7.21 -0.38
C TYR A 63 -10.39 5.79 -0.50
N ARG A 64 -9.86 4.83 0.30
CA ARG A 64 -10.32 3.43 0.32
C ARG A 64 -10.70 2.99 1.73
N ASP A 65 -11.60 2.02 1.83
CA ASP A 65 -11.98 1.39 3.09
C ASP A 65 -11.14 0.15 3.42
N GLU A 66 -10.49 -0.43 2.43
CA GLU A 66 -9.62 -1.58 2.59
C GLU A 66 -8.21 -1.15 3.01
N TRP A 67 -7.54 -2.00 3.76
CA TRP A 67 -6.12 -1.90 4.08
C TRP A 67 -5.27 -2.55 3.00
N ASN A 68 -4.09 -2.01 2.79
CA ASN A 68 -3.14 -2.46 1.78
C ASN A 68 -1.74 -2.65 2.38
N PHE A 69 -0.84 -3.27 1.63
CA PHE A 69 0.60 -3.13 1.88
C PHE A 69 1.09 -1.79 1.33
N PRO A 70 2.20 -1.24 1.87
CA PRO A 70 2.90 -0.11 1.25
C PRO A 70 3.26 -0.42 -0.20
N GLY A 71 3.11 0.57 -1.06
CA GLY A 71 3.42 0.45 -2.48
C GLY A 71 2.35 1.02 -3.38
N GLY A 72 2.66 1.10 -4.68
CA GLY A 72 1.81 1.77 -5.66
C GLY A 72 2.13 1.39 -7.10
N SER A 73 1.90 2.34 -8.00
CA SER A 73 2.05 2.15 -9.44
C SER A 73 3.52 2.15 -9.86
N ILE A 74 3.87 1.29 -10.81
CA ILE A 74 5.17 1.32 -11.49
C ILE A 74 5.10 2.37 -12.60
N HIS A 75 6.01 3.34 -12.60
CA HIS A 75 6.10 4.38 -13.62
C HIS A 75 6.83 3.88 -14.86
N GLU A 76 6.65 4.58 -15.97
CA GLU A 76 7.36 4.25 -17.21
C GLU A 76 8.88 4.30 -17.01
N GLY A 77 9.56 3.21 -17.37
CA GLY A 77 11.01 3.07 -17.18
C GLY A 77 11.46 2.62 -15.79
N GLU A 78 10.57 2.50 -14.81
CA GLU A 78 10.90 1.93 -13.49
C GLU A 78 10.91 0.41 -13.51
N THR A 79 11.81 -0.17 -12.71
CA THR A 79 11.68 -1.58 -12.32
C THR A 79 10.66 -1.73 -11.18
N PRO A 80 10.04 -2.91 -11.00
CA PRO A 80 9.13 -3.15 -9.87
C PRO A 80 9.79 -2.89 -8.52
N GLU A 81 11.05 -3.24 -8.35
CA GLU A 81 11.79 -3.01 -7.11
C GLU A 81 12.04 -1.53 -6.84
N THR A 82 12.41 -0.76 -7.89
CA THR A 82 12.62 0.69 -7.76
C THR A 82 11.31 1.39 -7.37
N ALA A 83 10.19 1.01 -8.00
CA ALA A 83 8.88 1.52 -7.65
C ALA A 83 8.52 1.21 -6.20
N ALA A 84 8.72 -0.04 -5.76
CA ALA A 84 8.47 -0.45 -4.37
C ALA A 84 9.28 0.37 -3.36
N GLN A 85 10.57 0.62 -3.63
CA GLN A 85 11.43 1.43 -2.78
C GLN A 85 10.99 2.91 -2.74
N ARG A 86 10.63 3.49 -3.89
CA ARG A 86 10.13 4.86 -3.99
C ARG A 86 8.85 5.02 -3.19
N GLU A 87 7.87 4.12 -3.37
CA GLU A 87 6.59 4.17 -2.67
C GLU A 87 6.77 4.02 -1.14
N MET A 88 7.62 3.10 -0.68
CA MET A 88 7.94 2.97 0.76
C MET A 88 8.49 4.28 1.33
N GLN A 89 9.37 4.98 0.58
CA GLN A 89 9.93 6.25 1.01
C GLN A 89 8.86 7.34 1.04
N GLU A 90 7.98 7.41 0.02
CA GLU A 90 6.95 8.43 -0.11
C GLU A 90 5.82 8.24 0.89
N GLU A 91 5.30 7.01 1.05
CA GLU A 91 4.15 6.68 1.87
C GLU A 91 4.43 6.61 3.37
N ILE A 92 5.56 6.00 3.75
CA ILE A 92 5.87 5.67 5.15
C ILE A 92 7.25 6.15 5.63
N GLY A 93 8.02 6.80 4.76
CA GLY A 93 9.31 7.38 5.09
C GLY A 93 10.43 6.36 5.29
N MET A 94 10.28 5.13 4.79
CA MET A 94 11.29 4.08 4.85
C MET A 94 12.12 4.05 3.55
N SER A 95 13.45 4.09 3.67
CA SER A 95 14.38 4.07 2.53
C SER A 95 15.44 2.99 2.66
N SER A 96 16.00 2.60 1.51
CA SER A 96 17.21 1.76 1.38
C SER A 96 17.15 0.42 2.13
N HIS A 97 16.12 -0.39 1.83
CA HIS A 97 16.08 -1.77 2.29
C HIS A 97 16.28 -2.74 1.13
N ALA A 98 16.98 -3.83 1.35
CA ALA A 98 17.03 -4.93 0.40
C ALA A 98 15.67 -5.63 0.38
N LEU A 99 14.93 -5.49 -0.72
CA LEU A 99 13.64 -6.12 -0.92
C LEU A 99 13.83 -7.50 -1.54
N GLN A 100 13.15 -8.51 -1.00
CA GLN A 100 13.16 -9.86 -1.56
C GLN A 100 11.94 -10.04 -2.48
N PRO A 101 12.11 -10.27 -3.79
CA PRO A 101 10.99 -10.55 -4.68
C PRO A 101 10.38 -11.92 -4.34
N VAL A 102 9.05 -11.98 -4.23
CA VAL A 102 8.34 -13.21 -3.84
C VAL A 102 7.28 -13.65 -4.84
N GLY A 103 7.12 -12.93 -5.95
CA GLY A 103 6.21 -13.30 -7.02
C GLY A 103 5.30 -12.16 -7.46
N LYS A 104 4.29 -12.50 -8.25
CA LYS A 104 3.32 -11.56 -8.81
C LYS A 104 1.92 -12.17 -8.83
N VAL A 105 0.91 -11.33 -8.84
CA VAL A 105 -0.49 -11.71 -9.04
C VAL A 105 -1.07 -10.89 -10.18
N CYS A 106 -1.87 -11.55 -11.01
CA CYS A 106 -2.64 -10.88 -12.05
C CYS A 106 -4.14 -11.00 -11.74
N GLY A 107 -4.87 -9.91 -11.87
CA GLY A 107 -6.30 -9.91 -11.62
C GLY A 107 -7.04 -8.78 -12.31
N ASN A 108 -8.37 -8.82 -12.23
CA ASN A 108 -9.23 -7.75 -12.70
C ASN A 108 -9.86 -7.09 -11.47
N TRP A 109 -9.26 -6.01 -11.01
CA TRP A 109 -9.72 -5.29 -9.82
C TRP A 109 -10.06 -3.84 -10.15
N ASP A 110 -11.09 -3.30 -9.53
CA ASP A 110 -11.56 -1.93 -9.77
C ASP A 110 -11.81 -1.57 -11.25
N GLY A 111 -12.06 -2.60 -12.10
CA GLY A 111 -12.23 -2.41 -13.54
C GLY A 111 -10.94 -2.35 -14.35
N ARG A 112 -9.76 -2.54 -13.72
CA ARG A 112 -8.45 -2.59 -14.38
C ARG A 112 -7.98 -4.03 -14.57
N ARG A 113 -7.07 -4.22 -15.51
CA ARG A 113 -6.26 -5.43 -15.63
C ARG A 113 -4.96 -5.19 -14.88
N ASP A 114 -4.93 -5.64 -13.63
CA ASP A 114 -3.81 -5.40 -12.75
C ASP A 114 -2.81 -6.56 -12.80
N LYS A 115 -1.52 -6.20 -12.77
CA LYS A 115 -0.38 -7.06 -12.48
C LYS A 115 0.36 -6.45 -11.31
N VAL A 116 0.43 -7.15 -10.19
CA VAL A 116 1.04 -6.65 -8.97
C VAL A 116 2.22 -7.53 -8.59
N HIS A 117 3.41 -6.92 -8.50
CA HIS A 117 4.64 -7.55 -8.03
C HIS A 117 4.71 -7.43 -6.51
N PHE A 118 5.11 -8.50 -5.84
CA PHE A 118 5.25 -8.54 -4.39
C PHE A 118 6.71 -8.69 -3.99
N PHE A 119 7.05 -7.90 -2.99
CA PHE A 119 8.33 -7.97 -2.29
C PHE A 119 8.09 -8.22 -0.81
N GLU A 120 9.04 -8.86 -0.16
CA GLU A 120 9.08 -9.01 1.30
C GLU A 120 10.23 -8.21 1.88
N LEU A 121 9.99 -7.67 3.07
CA LEU A 121 10.98 -7.04 3.93
C LEU A 121 10.77 -7.57 5.34
N HIS A 122 11.80 -8.18 5.93
CA HIS A 122 11.76 -8.69 7.28
C HIS A 122 12.57 -7.79 8.21
N LEU A 123 11.94 -7.34 9.29
CA LEU A 123 12.52 -6.44 10.28
C LEU A 123 12.39 -7.05 11.69
N ASP A 124 13.41 -6.84 12.51
CA ASP A 124 13.37 -7.22 13.93
C ASP A 124 12.45 -6.29 14.74
N SER A 125 12.38 -5.02 14.34
CA SER A 125 11.53 -4.01 14.96
C SER A 125 11.07 -2.98 13.92
N LEU A 126 9.87 -2.42 14.11
CA LEU A 126 9.35 -1.38 13.24
C LEU A 126 10.05 -0.05 13.55
N PRO A 127 10.71 0.59 12.56
CA PRO A 127 11.25 1.94 12.74
C PRO A 127 10.14 2.97 12.90
N GLU A 128 10.50 4.20 13.27
CA GLU A 128 9.56 5.32 13.29
C GLU A 128 9.08 5.60 11.85
N LEU A 129 7.77 5.45 11.64
CA LEU A 129 7.15 5.71 10.35
C LEU A 129 6.80 7.20 10.20
N ARG A 130 6.97 7.71 8.98
CA ARG A 130 6.57 9.08 8.59
C ARG A 130 5.56 9.00 7.47
N LEU A 131 4.28 8.97 7.85
CA LEU A 131 3.19 8.93 6.86
C LEU A 131 3.10 10.27 6.11
N ASP A 132 2.79 10.20 4.82
CA ASP A 132 2.59 11.39 4.00
C ASP A 132 1.35 12.20 4.38
N ASN A 133 0.38 11.58 5.09
CA ASN A 133 -0.89 12.14 5.56
C ASN A 133 -1.84 12.67 4.47
N ARG A 134 -1.51 12.50 3.21
CA ARG A 134 -2.35 12.86 2.04
C ARG A 134 -2.99 11.62 1.47
N GLU A 135 -2.16 10.70 1.00
CA GLU A 135 -2.59 9.42 0.49
C GLU A 135 -2.72 8.40 1.63
N ILE A 136 -1.67 8.17 2.40
CA ILE A 136 -1.67 7.24 3.52
C ILE A 136 -1.93 7.98 4.83
N ILE A 137 -3.05 7.64 5.49
CA ILE A 137 -3.54 8.30 6.71
C ILE A 137 -3.35 7.49 7.99
N ALA A 138 -3.06 6.20 7.86
CA ALA A 138 -2.79 5.33 9.00
C ALA A 138 -1.91 4.15 8.61
N ALA A 139 -1.17 3.64 9.56
CA ALA A 139 -0.42 2.40 9.46
C ALA A 139 -0.60 1.60 10.75
N LYS A 140 -0.62 0.27 10.66
CA LYS A 140 -0.71 -0.62 11.82
C LYS A 140 0.00 -1.94 11.59
N LEU A 141 0.57 -2.51 12.65
CA LEU A 141 1.01 -3.90 12.67
C LEU A 141 -0.17 -4.80 13.02
N VAL A 142 -0.32 -5.88 12.30
CA VAL A 142 -1.44 -6.83 12.41
C VAL A 142 -0.90 -8.24 12.43
N SER A 143 -1.32 -9.04 13.39
CA SER A 143 -1.03 -10.48 13.40
C SER A 143 -1.83 -11.23 12.33
N LEU A 144 -1.38 -12.44 11.98
CA LEU A 144 -2.10 -13.28 11.01
C LEU A 144 -3.53 -13.63 11.44
N GLU A 145 -3.80 -13.68 12.75
CA GLU A 145 -5.14 -13.94 13.29
C GLU A 145 -6.06 -12.73 13.08
N GLU A 146 -5.55 -11.54 13.35
CA GLU A 146 -6.31 -10.28 13.19
C GLU A 146 -6.63 -9.94 11.73
N LEU A 147 -5.81 -10.42 10.76
CA LEU A 147 -6.04 -10.22 9.33
C LEU A 147 -7.41 -10.74 8.88
N ARG A 148 -7.94 -11.80 9.49
CA ARG A 148 -9.24 -12.40 9.14
C ARG A 148 -10.43 -11.46 9.36
N GLY A 149 -10.29 -10.46 10.23
CA GLY A 149 -11.33 -9.48 10.54
C GLY A 149 -11.18 -8.14 9.85
N ILE A 150 -10.17 -7.99 8.96
CA ILE A 150 -9.81 -6.73 8.35
C ILE A 150 -10.18 -6.75 6.86
N ALA A 151 -10.85 -5.68 6.39
CA ALA A 151 -11.07 -5.50 4.95
C ALA A 151 -9.72 -5.20 4.28
N LEU A 152 -9.29 -6.09 3.41
CA LEU A 152 -8.01 -6.01 2.68
C LEU A 152 -8.26 -5.81 1.19
N THR A 153 -7.33 -5.13 0.52
CA THR A 153 -7.37 -5.03 -0.95
C THR A 153 -7.20 -6.40 -1.60
N PRO A 154 -7.82 -6.65 -2.77
CA PRO A 154 -7.74 -7.95 -3.43
C PRO A 154 -6.31 -8.46 -3.68
N PRO A 155 -5.31 -7.63 -4.06
CA PRO A 155 -3.92 -8.09 -4.17
C PRO A 155 -3.37 -8.63 -2.84
N VAL A 156 -3.66 -7.96 -1.72
CA VAL A 156 -3.20 -8.42 -0.40
C VAL A 156 -3.87 -9.74 0.00
N VAL A 157 -5.17 -9.91 -0.31
CA VAL A 157 -5.88 -11.17 -0.10
C VAL A 157 -5.22 -12.31 -0.89
N ALA A 158 -4.88 -12.06 -2.16
CA ALA A 158 -4.20 -13.04 -3.01
C ALA A 158 -2.79 -13.40 -2.48
N TYR A 159 -2.03 -12.41 -1.99
CA TYR A 159 -0.73 -12.66 -1.35
C TYR A 159 -0.89 -13.55 -0.12
N ILE A 160 -1.82 -13.25 0.79
CA ILE A 160 -2.05 -14.04 2.00
C ILE A 160 -2.53 -15.45 1.66
N GLY A 161 -3.36 -15.60 0.62
CA GLY A 161 -3.83 -16.88 0.09
C GLY A 161 -2.76 -17.68 -0.66
N LYS A 162 -1.55 -17.14 -0.82
CA LYS A 162 -0.44 -17.74 -1.58
C LYS A 162 -0.76 -18.02 -3.05
N GLU A 163 -1.55 -17.15 -3.67
CA GLU A 163 -1.93 -17.22 -5.09
C GLU A 163 -0.85 -16.60 -6.02
N LEU A 164 0.39 -16.51 -5.54
CA LEU A 164 1.50 -15.91 -6.27
C LEU A 164 2.00 -16.81 -7.38
N CYS A 165 2.19 -16.22 -8.57
CA CYS A 165 2.91 -16.84 -9.67
C CYS A 165 4.38 -16.42 -9.61
N TYR A 166 5.28 -17.38 -9.71
CA TYR A 166 6.73 -17.16 -9.87
C TYR A 166 7.06 -17.09 -11.36
N GLU A 167 8.07 -16.31 -11.74
CA GLU A 167 8.65 -16.35 -13.09
C GLU A 167 9.57 -17.53 -13.24
#